data_166cebd832a8bffef3e53e2500c95941
#
_entry.id   166cebd832a8bffef3e53e2500c95941
#
_cell.length_a   1.000
_cell.length_b   1.000
_cell.length_c   1.000
_cell.angle_alpha   90.00
_cell.angle_beta   90.00
_cell.angle_gamma   90.00
#
_symmetry.space_group_name_H-M   'P 1'
#
loop_
_entity.id
_entity.type
_entity.pdbx_description
1 polymer ?
#
loop_
_entity_poly.entity_id
_entity_poly.type
_entity_poly.pdbx_seq_one_letter_code
_entity_poly.pdbx_strand_id
1 'polypeptide(L)'
;IKVCVKKQSGQVILMLERIIEKTNRYIEEMPKKERKKYGQFFTSIETARYMAGLFVIPEQTTVTLLDAGAGSGILTCAMIERLDKIEDIKEIIVTCYENDENVLSLLQENLLYMQECSSKKIDIKIIIENYITSQYLDFNHMLGGNWNPEKYDMVIGNSPYMKISKDAPEATAMPAVCYGAPNMYFIFASMGLFNLKDDGEMVYIIPRSWTSGAYFKRFREYFLTEGKLEHIHLFVSRNKVFDKESVLQETIIIKVRKTSEKPETVTITSSKSNSDFGELTSLTVPYDLVVAGSDYYVYLVTDENEVEVLKKLHKFDKTLPAIGVKMKT
;
A
#
# COMPACT_ATOMS: atom_id res chain seq x y z
N ILE A 1 -23.54 19.14 0.81
CA ILE A 1 -22.20 18.87 0.25
C ILE A 1 -21.53 20.22 0.05
N LYS A 2 -20.64 20.65 0.97
CA LYS A 2 -19.74 21.77 0.72
C LYS A 2 -18.64 21.27 -0.23
N VAL A 3 -18.88 21.35 -1.52
CA VAL A 3 -17.78 21.26 -2.48
C VAL A 3 -16.99 22.56 -2.31
N CYS A 4 -15.73 22.48 -1.88
CA CYS A 4 -14.85 23.64 -1.79
C CYS A 4 -14.52 24.12 -3.20
N VAL A 5 -15.46 24.92 -3.74
CA VAL A 5 -15.36 25.48 -5.08
C VAL A 5 -14.75 26.87 -4.93
N LYS A 6 -13.41 26.97 -4.94
CA LYS A 6 -12.80 28.24 -5.33
C LYS A 6 -12.86 28.31 -6.84
N LYS A 7 -13.77 29.14 -7.36
CA LYS A 7 -13.85 29.49 -8.79
C LYS A 7 -12.55 30.19 -9.19
N GLN A 8 -11.59 29.45 -9.74
CA GLN A 8 -10.66 30.01 -10.71
C GLN A 8 -11.21 29.65 -12.09
N SER A 9 -11.57 30.62 -12.88
CA SER A 9 -12.05 30.47 -14.27
C SER A 9 -13.28 29.58 -14.51
N GLY A 10 -14.26 29.53 -13.57
CA GLY A 10 -15.55 28.89 -13.85
C GLY A 10 -15.59 27.35 -13.77
N GLN A 11 -14.49 26.68 -13.51
CA GLN A 11 -14.38 25.22 -13.43
C GLN A 11 -14.33 24.78 -11.96
N VAL A 12 -15.09 23.73 -11.62
CA VAL A 12 -15.03 23.05 -10.30
C VAL A 12 -13.78 22.19 -10.29
N ILE A 13 -12.75 22.60 -9.54
CA ILE A 13 -11.57 21.78 -9.31
C ILE A 13 -11.84 20.94 -8.06
N LEU A 14 -11.78 19.62 -8.17
CA LEU A 14 -11.89 18.70 -7.03
C LEU A 14 -10.62 18.80 -6.15
N MET A 15 -10.73 18.37 -4.90
CA MET A 15 -9.65 18.51 -3.91
C MET A 15 -8.37 17.80 -4.38
N LEU A 16 -8.50 16.55 -4.86
CA LEU A 16 -7.37 15.73 -5.29
C LEU A 16 -6.67 16.32 -6.54
N GLU A 17 -7.41 16.89 -7.51
CA GLU A 17 -6.82 17.54 -8.69
C GLU A 17 -5.88 18.69 -8.28
N ARG A 18 -6.29 19.51 -7.34
CA ARG A 18 -5.45 20.61 -6.86
C ARG A 18 -4.19 20.13 -6.17
N ILE A 19 -4.28 19.07 -5.37
CA ILE A 19 -3.11 18.49 -4.70
C ILE A 19 -2.15 17.90 -5.73
N ILE A 20 -2.66 17.22 -6.74
CA ILE A 20 -1.85 16.69 -7.85
C ILE A 20 -1.17 17.81 -8.62
N GLU A 21 -1.88 18.90 -8.91
CA GLU A 21 -1.28 20.06 -9.60
C GLU A 21 -0.10 20.65 -8.80
N LYS A 22 -0.29 20.87 -7.50
CA LYS A 22 0.79 21.34 -6.63
C LYS A 22 1.96 20.35 -6.57
N THR A 23 1.67 19.07 -6.43
CA THR A 23 2.67 18.01 -6.39
C THR A 23 3.46 17.94 -7.70
N ASN A 24 2.80 18.07 -8.85
CA ASN A 24 3.47 18.09 -10.14
C ASN A 24 4.45 19.26 -10.27
N ARG A 25 4.08 20.47 -9.81
CA ARG A 25 5.00 21.61 -9.77
C ARG A 25 6.22 21.31 -8.90
N TYR A 26 6.00 20.77 -7.72
CA TYR A 26 7.10 20.36 -6.82
C TYR A 26 8.04 19.34 -7.49
N ILE A 27 7.49 18.34 -8.21
CA ILE A 27 8.27 17.36 -8.96
C ILE A 27 9.11 18.01 -10.06
N GLU A 28 8.53 18.97 -10.78
CA GLU A 28 9.21 19.69 -11.87
C GLU A 28 10.39 20.51 -11.37
N GLU A 29 10.28 21.10 -10.19
CA GLU A 29 11.31 21.88 -9.54
C GLU A 29 12.41 21.01 -8.89
N MET A 30 12.10 19.76 -8.50
CA MET A 30 13.04 18.87 -7.83
C MET A 30 14.03 18.20 -8.80
N PRO A 31 15.35 18.21 -8.50
CA PRO A 31 16.34 17.48 -9.29
C PRO A 31 16.06 15.97 -9.34
N LYS A 32 16.10 15.36 -10.54
CA LYS A 32 15.86 13.91 -10.74
C LYS A 32 16.74 13.02 -9.85
N LYS A 33 17.95 13.44 -9.54
CA LYS A 33 18.90 12.70 -8.70
C LYS A 33 18.41 12.61 -7.25
N GLU A 34 17.81 13.67 -6.72
CA GLU A 34 17.27 13.69 -5.36
C GLU A 34 16.02 12.83 -5.25
N ARG A 35 15.12 12.92 -6.22
CA ARG A 35 13.94 12.04 -6.29
C ARG A 35 14.32 10.55 -6.21
N LYS A 36 15.35 10.14 -6.97
CA LYS A 36 15.88 8.76 -6.95
C LYS A 36 16.47 8.37 -5.59
N LYS A 37 17.13 9.32 -4.90
CA LYS A 37 17.75 9.08 -3.59
C LYS A 37 16.73 8.69 -2.53
N TYR A 38 15.56 9.30 -2.55
CA TYR A 38 14.50 9.03 -1.59
C TYR A 38 13.53 7.91 -2.03
N GLY A 39 13.69 7.40 -3.26
CA GLY A 39 12.76 6.39 -3.80
C GLY A 39 11.32 6.91 -3.91
N GLN A 40 11.16 8.23 -4.02
CA GLN A 40 9.86 8.88 -4.04
C GLN A 40 9.24 8.77 -5.43
N PHE A 41 8.08 8.13 -5.50
CA PHE A 41 7.26 8.06 -6.71
C PHE A 41 5.86 8.50 -6.34
N PHE A 42 5.45 9.65 -6.87
CA PHE A 42 4.12 10.19 -6.59
C PHE A 42 3.04 9.43 -7.37
N THR A 43 1.97 9.07 -6.67
CA THR A 43 0.86 8.30 -7.20
C THR A 43 -0.01 9.18 -8.12
N SER A 44 -0.44 8.65 -9.28
CA SER A 44 -1.40 9.34 -10.16
C SER A 44 -2.78 9.44 -9.50
N ILE A 45 -3.62 10.36 -10.02
CA ILE A 45 -4.97 10.58 -9.51
C ILE A 45 -5.84 9.34 -9.65
N GLU A 46 -5.75 8.65 -10.79
CA GLU A 46 -6.52 7.46 -11.09
C GLU A 46 -6.12 6.31 -10.16
N THR A 47 -4.81 6.11 -9.99
CA THR A 47 -4.27 5.10 -9.06
C THR A 47 -4.68 5.39 -7.61
N ALA A 48 -4.59 6.64 -7.16
CA ALA A 48 -4.96 7.04 -5.81
C ALA A 48 -6.46 6.79 -5.53
N ARG A 49 -7.34 7.16 -6.48
CA ARG A 49 -8.78 6.89 -6.39
C ARG A 49 -9.10 5.41 -6.44
N TYR A 50 -8.39 4.65 -7.28
CA TYR A 50 -8.56 3.20 -7.34
C TYR A 50 -8.16 2.56 -6.01
N MET A 51 -7.00 2.88 -5.46
CA MET A 51 -6.55 2.38 -4.16
C MET A 51 -7.52 2.72 -3.04
N ALA A 52 -7.94 3.98 -2.94
CA ALA A 52 -8.96 4.39 -1.98
C ALA A 52 -10.28 3.63 -2.20
N GLY A 53 -10.64 3.34 -3.46
CA GLY A 53 -11.82 2.59 -3.87
C GLY A 53 -11.89 1.15 -3.35
N LEU A 54 -10.75 0.52 -3.04
CA LEU A 54 -10.69 -0.88 -2.60
C LEU A 54 -11.09 -1.10 -1.15
N PHE A 55 -11.04 -0.09 -0.29
CA PHE A 55 -11.43 -0.26 1.12
C PHE A 55 -12.91 -0.56 1.29
N VAL A 56 -13.26 -1.42 2.22
CA VAL A 56 -14.61 -1.52 2.77
C VAL A 56 -14.74 -0.49 3.90
N ILE A 57 -15.73 0.35 3.81
CA ILE A 57 -15.92 1.41 4.82
C ILE A 57 -16.57 0.79 6.06
N PRO A 58 -15.97 0.90 7.25
CA PRO A 58 -16.53 0.34 8.46
C PRO A 58 -17.79 1.11 8.89
N GLU A 59 -18.74 0.38 9.50
CA GLU A 59 -19.97 0.95 10.07
C GLU A 59 -19.69 1.65 11.40
N GLN A 60 -19.03 2.80 11.34
CA GLN A 60 -18.67 3.60 12.52
C GLN A 60 -18.66 5.08 12.19
N THR A 61 -18.76 5.93 13.22
CA THR A 61 -18.81 7.39 13.04
C THR A 61 -17.43 8.05 12.96
N THR A 62 -16.41 7.41 13.49
CA THR A 62 -15.01 7.89 13.50
C THR A 62 -14.11 6.85 12.87
N VAL A 63 -13.32 7.24 11.88
CA VAL A 63 -12.36 6.39 11.18
C VAL A 63 -10.95 6.87 11.44
N THR A 64 -10.06 5.93 11.77
CA THR A 64 -8.61 6.19 11.91
C THR A 64 -7.86 5.72 10.66
N LEU A 65 -7.10 6.63 10.06
CA LEU A 65 -6.34 6.42 8.82
C LEU A 65 -4.85 6.65 9.05
N LEU A 66 -4.02 5.73 8.59
CA LEU A 66 -2.57 5.88 8.54
C LEU A 66 -2.09 5.96 7.08
N ASP A 67 -1.29 6.97 6.78
CA ASP A 67 -0.51 7.10 5.53
C ASP A 67 0.97 7.19 5.89
N ALA A 68 1.69 6.07 5.74
CA ALA A 68 3.09 5.98 6.10
C ALA A 68 3.98 6.23 4.87
N GLY A 69 4.81 7.28 4.96
CA GLY A 69 5.51 7.84 3.80
C GLY A 69 4.54 8.64 2.94
N ALA A 70 3.80 9.55 3.58
CA ALA A 70 2.67 10.26 2.98
C ALA A 70 3.05 11.15 1.77
N GLY A 71 4.33 11.51 1.65
CA GLY A 71 4.81 12.39 0.58
C GLY A 71 4.04 13.70 0.57
N SER A 72 3.37 14.01 -0.53
CA SER A 72 2.53 15.21 -0.64
C SER A 72 1.08 15.03 -0.14
N GLY A 73 0.72 13.84 0.38
CA GLY A 73 -0.62 13.54 0.89
C GLY A 73 -1.66 13.15 -0.17
N ILE A 74 -1.24 12.69 -1.35
CA ILE A 74 -2.15 12.30 -2.45
C ILE A 74 -3.07 11.15 -2.03
N LEU A 75 -2.52 10.09 -1.40
CA LEU A 75 -3.31 8.93 -0.97
C LEU A 75 -4.25 9.30 0.17
N THR A 76 -3.77 10.09 1.13
CA THR A 76 -4.61 10.68 2.20
C THR A 76 -5.79 11.46 1.60
N CYS A 77 -5.54 12.31 0.59
CA CYS A 77 -6.59 13.08 -0.06
C CYS A 77 -7.64 12.19 -0.75
N ALA A 78 -7.20 11.17 -1.47
CA ALA A 78 -8.12 10.23 -2.12
C ALA A 78 -9.02 9.49 -1.10
N MET A 79 -8.46 9.15 0.07
CA MET A 79 -9.24 8.56 1.18
C MET A 79 -10.25 9.55 1.76
N ILE A 80 -9.84 10.80 2.02
CA ILE A 80 -10.73 11.84 2.54
C ILE A 80 -11.85 12.12 1.55
N GLU A 81 -11.58 12.27 0.23
CA GLU A 81 -12.63 12.45 -0.79
C GLU A 81 -13.64 11.30 -0.81
N ARG A 82 -13.19 10.07 -0.52
CA ARG A 82 -14.08 8.92 -0.45
C ARG A 82 -14.92 8.93 0.82
N LEU A 83 -14.30 9.14 1.99
CA LEU A 83 -14.95 9.14 3.29
C LEU A 83 -15.93 10.31 3.43
N ASP A 84 -15.68 11.44 2.78
CA ASP A 84 -16.59 12.59 2.74
C ASP A 84 -17.98 12.25 2.16
N LYS A 85 -18.05 11.24 1.28
CA LYS A 85 -19.29 10.80 0.63
C LYS A 85 -20.13 9.87 1.51
N ILE A 86 -19.59 9.41 2.64
CA ILE A 86 -20.26 8.46 3.53
C ILE A 86 -20.94 9.23 4.65
N GLU A 87 -22.28 9.18 4.70
CA GLU A 87 -23.08 10.00 5.63
C GLU A 87 -22.82 9.67 7.09
N ASP A 88 -22.61 8.38 7.42
CA ASP A 88 -22.44 7.90 8.79
C ASP A 88 -21.12 8.33 9.41
N ILE A 89 -20.08 8.52 8.62
CA ILE A 89 -18.78 9.02 9.09
C ILE A 89 -18.91 10.50 9.43
N LYS A 90 -18.50 10.88 10.64
CA LYS A 90 -18.51 12.27 11.14
C LYS A 90 -17.10 12.81 11.36
N GLU A 91 -16.15 11.92 11.68
CA GLU A 91 -14.79 12.28 12.04
C GLU A 91 -13.77 11.33 11.36
N ILE A 92 -12.69 11.92 10.89
CA ILE A 92 -11.56 11.20 10.28
C ILE A 92 -10.30 11.62 11.04
N ILE A 93 -9.65 10.67 11.72
CA ILE A 93 -8.37 10.88 12.39
C ILE A 93 -7.27 10.38 11.48
N VAL A 94 -6.45 11.28 10.99
CA VAL A 94 -5.39 11.00 10.01
C VAL A 94 -4.03 11.10 10.69
N THR A 95 -3.23 10.04 10.57
CA THR A 95 -1.81 10.07 10.94
C THR A 95 -0.97 9.91 9.67
N CYS A 96 -0.09 10.87 9.43
CA CYS A 96 0.87 10.84 8.34
C CYS A 96 2.29 10.72 8.90
N TYR A 97 3.06 9.73 8.46
CA TYR A 97 4.51 9.71 8.67
C TYR A 97 5.20 10.23 7.43
N GLU A 98 6.03 11.25 7.60
CA GLU A 98 6.89 11.77 6.54
C GLU A 98 8.14 12.41 7.17
N ASN A 99 9.31 11.99 6.73
CA ASN A 99 10.57 12.47 7.29
C ASN A 99 11.47 13.22 6.29
N ASP A 100 11.00 13.41 5.05
CA ASP A 100 11.69 14.26 4.08
C ASP A 100 11.29 15.71 4.31
N GLU A 101 12.22 16.49 4.87
CA GLU A 101 12.03 17.92 5.17
C GLU A 101 11.62 18.72 3.93
N ASN A 102 12.04 18.32 2.73
CA ASN A 102 11.72 19.03 1.50
C ASN A 102 10.22 18.95 1.17
N VAL A 103 9.57 17.82 1.44
CA VAL A 103 8.15 17.61 1.10
C VAL A 103 7.21 18.01 2.24
N LEU A 104 7.70 18.14 3.48
CA LEU A 104 6.89 18.43 4.67
C LEU A 104 6.03 19.67 4.54
N SER A 105 6.58 20.78 4.01
CA SER A 105 5.81 22.02 3.83
C SER A 105 4.66 21.83 2.85
N LEU A 106 4.87 21.08 1.77
CA LEU A 106 3.82 20.75 0.80
C LEU A 106 2.76 19.87 1.43
N LEU A 107 3.16 18.85 2.19
CA LEU A 107 2.25 17.96 2.92
C LEU A 107 1.38 18.76 3.90
N GLN A 108 1.97 19.62 4.72
CA GLN A 108 1.25 20.46 5.69
C GLN A 108 0.21 21.36 5.01
N GLU A 109 0.60 22.05 3.93
CA GLU A 109 -0.33 22.90 3.17
C GLU A 109 -1.49 22.09 2.56
N ASN A 110 -1.19 20.91 2.03
CA ASN A 110 -2.20 20.04 1.43
C ASN A 110 -3.17 19.50 2.48
N LEU A 111 -2.67 19.07 3.65
CA LEU A 111 -3.50 18.58 4.75
C LEU A 111 -4.42 19.67 5.33
N LEU A 112 -3.90 20.89 5.51
CA LEU A 112 -4.72 22.04 5.91
C LEU A 112 -5.83 22.31 4.88
N TYR A 113 -5.50 22.27 3.61
CA TYR A 113 -6.50 22.44 2.54
C TYR A 113 -7.57 21.33 2.55
N MET A 114 -7.18 20.08 2.81
CA MET A 114 -8.14 18.97 2.98
C MET A 114 -9.08 19.22 4.17
N GLN A 115 -8.53 19.69 5.28
CA GLN A 115 -9.29 20.03 6.50
C GLN A 115 -10.32 21.15 6.24
N GLU A 116 -9.94 22.18 5.47
CA GLU A 116 -10.82 23.28 5.10
C GLU A 116 -11.95 22.86 4.13
N CYS A 117 -11.67 21.89 3.25
CA CYS A 117 -12.57 21.47 2.18
C CYS A 117 -13.50 20.34 2.58
N SER A 118 -13.10 19.47 3.49
CA SER A 118 -13.89 18.34 3.94
C SER A 118 -15.19 18.77 4.63
N SER A 119 -16.24 17.98 4.43
CA SER A 119 -17.49 18.10 5.18
C SER A 119 -17.44 17.45 6.57
N LYS A 120 -16.42 16.65 6.82
CA LYS A 120 -16.20 15.92 8.06
C LYS A 120 -15.24 16.68 8.98
N LYS A 121 -15.30 16.37 10.27
CA LYS A 121 -14.23 16.79 11.18
C LYS A 121 -12.98 15.96 10.85
N ILE A 122 -11.86 16.63 10.53
CA ILE A 122 -10.59 15.97 10.29
C ILE A 122 -9.62 16.37 11.39
N ASP A 123 -9.06 15.36 12.06
CA ASP A 123 -7.98 15.52 13.02
C ASP A 123 -6.69 14.98 12.41
N ILE A 124 -5.64 15.81 12.39
CA ILE A 124 -4.40 15.52 11.64
C ILE A 124 -3.20 15.47 12.57
N LYS A 125 -2.46 14.37 12.50
CA LYS A 125 -1.19 14.19 13.17
C LYS A 125 -0.10 13.93 12.12
N ILE A 126 0.92 14.78 12.08
CA ILE A 126 2.12 14.58 11.25
C ILE A 126 3.25 14.15 12.17
N ILE A 127 3.89 13.02 11.84
CA ILE A 127 5.02 12.47 12.58
C ILE A 127 6.24 12.53 11.68
N ILE A 128 7.25 13.28 12.09
CA ILE A 128 8.49 13.57 11.31
C ILE A 128 9.57 12.53 11.61
N GLU A 129 9.26 11.51 12.40
CA GLU A 129 10.19 10.44 12.76
C GLU A 129 10.28 9.39 11.66
N ASN A 130 11.36 8.61 11.68
CA ASN A 130 11.45 7.44 10.82
C ASN A 130 10.37 6.41 11.21
N TYR A 131 9.46 6.13 10.29
CA TYR A 131 8.29 5.28 10.49
C TYR A 131 8.62 3.89 11.08
N ILE A 132 9.76 3.34 10.72
CA ILE A 132 10.15 1.99 11.15
C ILE A 132 10.85 2.03 12.51
N THR A 133 11.89 2.86 12.61
CA THR A 133 12.74 2.85 13.81
C THR A 133 12.08 3.49 15.03
N SER A 134 11.11 4.38 14.85
CA SER A 134 10.35 4.95 15.96
C SER A 134 9.44 3.94 16.67
N GLN A 135 9.11 2.82 15.99
CA GLN A 135 8.18 1.79 16.48
C GLN A 135 8.83 0.43 16.75
N TYR A 136 10.18 0.33 16.71
CA TYR A 136 10.83 -0.98 16.79
C TYR A 136 10.59 -1.71 18.11
N LEU A 137 10.48 -0.97 19.23
CA LEU A 137 10.20 -1.56 20.54
C LEU A 137 8.80 -2.18 20.59
N ASP A 138 7.83 -1.51 19.98
CA ASP A 138 6.45 -1.97 19.90
C ASP A 138 6.34 -3.22 19.02
N PHE A 139 6.92 -3.15 17.83
CA PHE A 139 6.91 -4.25 16.88
C PHE A 139 7.55 -5.53 17.45
N ASN A 140 8.62 -5.40 18.23
CA ASN A 140 9.30 -6.54 18.81
C ASN A 140 8.79 -6.92 20.23
N HIS A 141 7.67 -6.32 20.68
CA HIS A 141 7.07 -6.59 21.99
C HIS A 141 8.02 -6.37 23.18
N MET A 142 8.95 -5.42 23.06
CA MET A 142 9.97 -5.12 24.08
C MET A 142 9.47 -4.18 25.18
N LEU A 143 8.31 -3.53 24.97
CA LEU A 143 7.62 -2.71 25.95
C LEU A 143 6.66 -3.59 26.72
N GLY A 144 6.77 -3.64 28.05
CA GLY A 144 6.02 -4.56 28.91
C GLY A 144 4.49 -4.44 28.80
N GLY A 145 3.77 -5.41 29.31
CA GLY A 145 2.38 -5.81 29.04
C GLY A 145 1.21 -4.82 29.19
N ASN A 146 1.46 -3.53 29.39
CA ASN A 146 0.40 -2.49 29.40
C ASN A 146 0.51 -1.50 28.23
N TRP A 147 1.44 -1.73 27.30
CA TRP A 147 1.62 -0.90 26.14
C TRP A 147 0.59 -1.26 25.05
N ASN A 148 -0.18 -0.27 24.63
CA ASN A 148 -1.14 -0.39 23.54
C ASN A 148 -0.76 0.59 22.42
N PRO A 149 0.02 0.13 21.42
CA PRO A 149 0.41 0.99 20.31
C PRO A 149 -0.82 1.49 19.55
N GLU A 150 -0.72 2.71 19.00
CA GLU A 150 -1.78 3.30 18.19
C GLU A 150 -2.09 2.40 16.99
N LYS A 151 -3.36 2.06 16.81
CA LYS A 151 -3.86 1.18 15.76
C LYS A 151 -4.90 1.88 14.90
N TYR A 152 -4.97 1.50 13.63
CA TYR A 152 -5.77 2.17 12.61
C TYR A 152 -6.79 1.22 11.98
N ASP A 153 -7.93 1.77 11.60
CA ASP A 153 -8.94 1.05 10.82
C ASP A 153 -8.46 0.82 9.40
N MET A 154 -7.75 1.81 8.86
CA MET A 154 -7.29 1.82 7.47
C MET A 154 -5.83 2.27 7.38
N VAL A 155 -5.05 1.56 6.57
CA VAL A 155 -3.67 1.90 6.24
C VAL A 155 -3.53 1.96 4.73
N ILE A 156 -3.12 3.10 4.19
CA ILE A 156 -2.86 3.27 2.76
C ILE A 156 -1.41 3.68 2.56
N GLY A 157 -0.76 3.24 1.48
CA GLY A 157 0.62 3.64 1.26
C GLY A 157 1.19 3.33 -0.12
N ASN A 158 2.14 4.17 -0.50
CA ASN A 158 3.08 3.97 -1.59
C ASN A 158 4.50 4.20 -1.03
N SER A 159 5.06 3.15 -0.44
CA SER A 159 6.34 3.20 0.28
C SER A 159 7.55 3.27 -0.66
N PRO A 160 8.72 3.73 -0.19
CA PRO A 160 9.91 3.82 -1.03
C PRO A 160 10.41 2.45 -1.49
N TYR A 161 10.76 2.33 -2.80
CA TYR A 161 11.28 1.09 -3.42
C TYR A 161 12.81 1.09 -3.40
N MET A 162 13.40 1.14 -2.22
CA MET A 162 14.84 1.25 -2.04
C MET A 162 15.41 0.02 -1.34
N LYS A 163 16.45 -0.58 -1.94
CA LYS A 163 17.25 -1.60 -1.26
C LYS A 163 18.09 -0.95 -0.18
N ILE A 164 18.15 -1.58 0.98
CA ILE A 164 18.97 -1.14 2.11
C ILE A 164 19.96 -2.24 2.52
N SER A 165 20.98 -1.86 3.27
CA SER A 165 21.89 -2.83 3.89
C SER A 165 21.13 -3.69 4.92
N LYS A 166 21.57 -4.93 5.07
CA LYS A 166 21.08 -5.80 6.16
C LYS A 166 21.35 -5.22 7.57
N ASP A 167 22.35 -4.35 7.66
CA ASP A 167 22.77 -3.69 8.90
C ASP A 167 22.15 -2.27 9.03
N ALA A 168 21.25 -1.87 8.11
CA ALA A 168 20.53 -0.61 8.20
C ALA A 168 19.59 -0.60 9.42
N PRO A 169 19.38 0.56 10.07
CA PRO A 169 18.52 0.64 11.25
C PRO A 169 17.13 0.04 11.04
N GLU A 170 16.51 0.27 9.90
CA GLU A 170 15.18 -0.25 9.56
C GLU A 170 15.18 -1.79 9.43
N ALA A 171 16.23 -2.36 8.84
CA ALA A 171 16.35 -3.81 8.72
C ALA A 171 16.59 -4.48 10.07
N THR A 172 17.40 -3.87 10.91
CA THR A 172 17.69 -4.36 12.29
C THR A 172 16.50 -4.18 13.23
N ALA A 173 15.66 -3.16 12.99
CA ALA A 173 14.43 -2.95 13.73
C ALA A 173 13.36 -4.03 13.48
N MET A 174 13.40 -4.71 12.32
CA MET A 174 12.39 -5.70 11.93
C MET A 174 13.01 -7.05 11.50
N PRO A 175 13.76 -7.73 12.38
CA PRO A 175 14.49 -8.96 12.03
C PRO A 175 13.56 -10.13 11.67
N ALA A 176 12.33 -10.12 12.16
CA ALA A 176 11.33 -11.16 11.84
C ALA A 176 10.95 -11.21 10.36
N VAL A 177 11.00 -10.07 9.66
CA VAL A 177 10.58 -9.97 8.24
C VAL A 177 11.76 -9.84 7.28
N CYS A 178 12.96 -9.51 7.77
CA CYS A 178 14.14 -9.29 6.96
C CYS A 178 14.98 -10.56 6.79
N TYR A 179 15.35 -10.86 5.54
CA TYR A 179 16.30 -11.90 5.18
C TYR A 179 17.08 -11.49 3.92
N GLY A 180 18.39 -11.67 3.92
CA GLY A 180 19.23 -11.33 2.77
C GLY A 180 19.37 -9.83 2.53
N ALA A 181 18.94 -9.34 1.39
CA ALA A 181 19.01 -7.93 1.00
C ALA A 181 17.62 -7.26 1.16
N PRO A 182 17.38 -6.57 2.29
CA PRO A 182 16.08 -5.98 2.54
C PRO A 182 15.75 -4.79 1.62
N ASN A 183 14.47 -4.55 1.44
CA ASN A 183 13.96 -3.40 0.69
C ASN A 183 12.89 -2.70 1.53
N MET A 184 12.88 -1.38 1.50
CA MET A 184 12.01 -0.57 2.32
C MET A 184 10.52 -0.88 2.13
N TYR A 185 10.06 -1.19 0.90
CA TYR A 185 8.64 -1.38 0.63
C TYR A 185 8.00 -2.51 1.46
N PHE A 186 8.68 -3.64 1.63
CA PHE A 186 8.11 -4.73 2.40
C PHE A 186 8.24 -4.52 3.91
N ILE A 187 9.25 -3.78 4.37
CA ILE A 187 9.40 -3.36 5.75
C ILE A 187 8.24 -2.42 6.12
N PHE A 188 7.95 -1.41 5.27
CA PHE A 188 6.80 -0.52 5.43
C PHE A 188 5.48 -1.28 5.43
N ALA A 189 5.28 -2.21 4.49
CA ALA A 189 4.06 -3.02 4.43
C ALA A 189 3.87 -3.88 5.69
N SER A 190 4.95 -4.46 6.24
CA SER A 190 4.91 -5.23 7.49
C SER A 190 4.55 -4.37 8.70
N MET A 191 5.14 -3.17 8.80
CA MET A 191 4.81 -2.23 9.87
C MET A 191 3.37 -1.71 9.71
N GLY A 192 2.91 -1.45 8.47
CA GLY A 192 1.52 -1.08 8.20
C GLY A 192 0.53 -2.14 8.66
N LEU A 193 0.82 -3.41 8.39
CA LEU A 193 0.00 -4.52 8.88
C LEU A 193 0.02 -4.62 10.42
N PHE A 194 1.17 -4.40 11.05
CA PHE A 194 1.29 -4.32 12.51
C PHE A 194 0.43 -3.20 13.09
N ASN A 195 0.38 -2.04 12.43
CA ASN A 195 -0.40 -0.88 12.88
C ASN A 195 -1.92 -1.01 12.66
N LEU A 196 -2.41 -2.00 11.94
CA LEU A 196 -3.85 -2.22 11.81
C LEU A 196 -4.48 -2.72 13.11
N LYS A 197 -5.71 -2.30 13.34
CA LYS A 197 -6.66 -2.98 14.26
C LYS A 197 -7.00 -4.37 13.72
N ASP A 198 -7.53 -5.24 14.56
CA ASP A 198 -8.13 -6.47 14.10
C ASP A 198 -9.28 -6.13 13.13
N ASP A 199 -9.38 -6.87 12.04
CA ASP A 199 -10.26 -6.62 10.90
C ASP A 199 -10.02 -5.31 10.13
N GLY A 200 -9.01 -4.53 10.50
CA GLY A 200 -8.57 -3.36 9.76
C GLY A 200 -8.01 -3.73 8.38
N GLU A 201 -8.07 -2.80 7.44
CA GLU A 201 -7.68 -3.01 6.06
C GLU A 201 -6.47 -2.17 5.65
N MET A 202 -5.63 -2.76 4.83
CA MET A 202 -4.48 -2.10 4.23
C MET A 202 -4.54 -2.19 2.71
N VAL A 203 -4.29 -1.07 2.03
CA VAL A 203 -4.10 -1.03 0.57
C VAL A 203 -2.75 -0.39 0.25
N TYR A 204 -1.88 -1.16 -0.39
CA TYR A 204 -0.52 -0.74 -0.75
C TYR A 204 -0.25 -0.97 -2.23
N ILE A 205 0.51 -0.05 -2.82
CA ILE A 205 1.16 -0.27 -4.12
C ILE A 205 2.63 -0.59 -3.89
N ILE A 206 3.08 -1.77 -4.32
CA ILE A 206 4.43 -2.30 -4.07
C ILE A 206 4.95 -3.12 -5.25
N PRO A 207 6.28 -3.28 -5.42
CA PRO A 207 6.86 -4.19 -6.40
C PRO A 207 6.37 -5.63 -6.21
N ARG A 208 6.09 -6.35 -7.31
CA ARG A 208 5.58 -7.73 -7.24
C ARG A 208 6.64 -8.78 -6.88
N SER A 209 7.92 -8.43 -6.85
CA SER A 209 9.02 -9.39 -6.64
C SER A 209 8.93 -10.21 -5.35
N TRP A 210 8.22 -9.74 -4.35
CA TRP A 210 8.01 -10.47 -3.10
C TRP A 210 7.15 -11.72 -3.24
N THR A 211 6.32 -11.81 -4.28
CA THR A 211 5.34 -12.90 -4.44
C THR A 211 6.00 -14.27 -4.60
N SER A 212 7.22 -14.33 -5.17
CA SER A 212 7.92 -15.61 -5.43
C SER A 212 9.42 -15.57 -5.11
N GLY A 213 10.02 -14.40 -4.91
CA GLY A 213 11.46 -14.28 -4.64
C GLY A 213 11.89 -14.96 -3.33
N ALA A 214 13.00 -15.71 -3.37
CA ALA A 214 13.50 -16.46 -2.20
C ALA A 214 13.86 -15.55 -1.01
N TYR A 215 14.37 -14.34 -1.28
CA TYR A 215 14.72 -13.36 -0.24
C TYR A 215 13.52 -12.82 0.55
N PHE A 216 12.30 -13.02 0.04
CA PHE A 216 11.07 -12.51 0.67
C PHE A 216 10.32 -13.57 1.48
N LYS A 217 10.91 -14.76 1.72
CA LYS A 217 10.23 -15.83 2.44
C LYS A 217 9.73 -15.38 3.81
N ARG A 218 10.61 -14.78 4.65
CA ARG A 218 10.22 -14.28 5.99
C ARG A 218 9.15 -13.21 5.93
N PHE A 219 9.25 -12.31 4.96
CA PHE A 219 8.21 -11.31 4.74
C PHE A 219 6.87 -11.96 4.41
N ARG A 220 6.83 -12.91 3.45
CA ARG A 220 5.59 -13.61 3.10
C ARG A 220 5.01 -14.37 4.28
N GLU A 221 5.85 -15.08 5.03
CA GLU A 221 5.45 -15.82 6.22
C GLU A 221 4.77 -14.89 7.24
N TYR A 222 5.42 -13.80 7.64
CA TYR A 222 4.82 -12.82 8.54
C TYR A 222 3.55 -12.21 7.95
N PHE A 223 3.64 -11.70 6.73
CA PHE A 223 2.61 -10.87 6.12
C PHE A 223 1.31 -11.64 5.82
N LEU A 224 1.44 -12.90 5.41
CA LEU A 224 0.30 -13.76 5.07
C LEU A 224 -0.20 -14.62 6.25
N THR A 225 0.54 -14.65 7.34
CA THR A 225 0.07 -15.21 8.62
C THR A 225 -0.78 -14.19 9.36
N GLU A 226 -0.25 -12.97 9.55
CA GLU A 226 -0.92 -11.89 10.28
C GLU A 226 -2.04 -11.22 9.48
N GLY A 227 -1.94 -11.23 8.16
CA GLY A 227 -2.92 -10.66 7.24
C GLY A 227 -3.37 -11.64 6.16
N LYS A 228 -4.51 -11.36 5.54
CA LYS A 228 -5.04 -12.14 4.42
C LYS A 228 -5.25 -11.26 3.21
N LEU A 229 -4.75 -11.72 2.07
CA LEU A 229 -4.98 -11.07 0.78
C LEU A 229 -6.45 -11.20 0.39
N GLU A 230 -7.10 -10.08 0.10
CA GLU A 230 -8.46 -10.04 -0.43
C GLU A 230 -8.49 -9.60 -1.89
N HIS A 231 -7.53 -8.73 -2.30
CA HIS A 231 -7.48 -8.19 -3.65
C HIS A 231 -6.05 -8.00 -4.12
N ILE A 232 -5.81 -8.29 -5.39
CA ILE A 232 -4.56 -7.98 -6.11
C ILE A 232 -4.92 -7.29 -7.41
N HIS A 233 -4.29 -6.15 -7.70
CA HIS A 233 -4.40 -5.50 -9.00
C HIS A 233 -3.06 -5.54 -9.74
N LEU A 234 -3.10 -6.00 -11.00
CA LEU A 234 -1.95 -6.17 -11.87
C LEU A 234 -1.94 -5.11 -12.98
N PHE A 235 -0.80 -4.45 -13.18
CA PHE A 235 -0.57 -3.63 -14.36
C PHE A 235 0.11 -4.48 -15.44
N VAL A 236 -0.58 -4.71 -16.56
CA VAL A 236 -0.09 -5.58 -17.65
C VAL A 236 1.00 -4.89 -18.48
N SER A 237 1.00 -3.55 -18.55
CA SER A 237 2.04 -2.78 -19.24
C SER A 237 3.13 -2.32 -18.28
N ARG A 238 4.35 -2.86 -18.46
CA ARG A 238 5.52 -2.61 -17.60
C ARG A 238 5.94 -1.13 -17.50
N ASN A 239 5.62 -0.31 -18.50
CA ASN A 239 6.23 1.01 -18.68
C ASN A 239 5.31 2.19 -18.34
N LYS A 240 4.06 1.98 -17.90
CA LYS A 240 3.06 3.03 -17.81
C LYS A 240 2.53 3.36 -16.40
N VAL A 241 3.02 2.72 -15.35
CA VAL A 241 2.50 2.95 -13.99
C VAL A 241 2.96 4.28 -13.41
N PHE A 242 4.14 4.74 -13.83
CA PHE A 242 4.73 6.02 -13.42
C PHE A 242 5.23 6.77 -14.67
N ASP A 243 4.30 7.36 -15.42
CA ASP A 243 4.55 7.94 -16.76
C ASP A 243 5.67 9.01 -16.83
N LYS A 244 6.01 9.63 -15.71
CA LYS A 244 7.05 10.66 -15.65
C LYS A 244 8.40 10.14 -15.12
N GLU A 245 8.47 8.86 -14.73
CA GLU A 245 9.67 8.30 -14.10
C GLU A 245 9.97 6.90 -14.64
N SER A 246 11.22 6.65 -15.02
CA SER A 246 11.69 5.36 -15.54
C SER A 246 11.77 4.31 -14.43
N VAL A 247 10.63 3.89 -13.84
CA VAL A 247 10.62 2.80 -12.88
C VAL A 247 10.50 1.48 -13.64
N LEU A 248 11.58 0.72 -13.64
CA LEU A 248 11.67 -0.59 -14.27
C LEU A 248 11.04 -1.71 -13.42
N GLN A 249 10.47 -1.40 -12.26
CA GLN A 249 9.89 -2.40 -11.36
C GLN A 249 8.41 -2.60 -11.68
N GLU A 250 8.02 -3.84 -11.90
CA GLU A 250 6.61 -4.20 -12.01
C GLU A 250 5.95 -4.10 -10.64
N THR A 251 5.02 -3.17 -10.51
CA THR A 251 4.24 -2.95 -9.29
C THR A 251 2.89 -3.63 -9.35
N ILE A 252 2.35 -3.92 -8.18
CA ILE A 252 0.98 -4.40 -7.98
C ILE A 252 0.34 -3.59 -6.86
N ILE A 253 -0.99 -3.48 -6.88
CA ILE A 253 -1.73 -2.98 -5.73
C ILE A 253 -2.31 -4.19 -5.00
N ILE A 254 -2.16 -4.21 -3.70
CA ILE A 254 -2.70 -5.27 -2.84
C ILE A 254 -3.65 -4.68 -1.81
N LYS A 255 -4.73 -5.42 -1.53
CA LYS A 255 -5.57 -5.19 -0.36
C LYS A 255 -5.42 -6.37 0.58
N VAL A 256 -5.17 -6.07 1.84
CA VAL A 256 -4.98 -7.04 2.93
C VAL A 256 -5.86 -6.66 4.09
N ARG A 257 -6.54 -7.64 4.70
CA ARG A 257 -7.24 -7.50 5.98
C ARG A 257 -6.40 -8.15 7.08
N LYS A 258 -6.28 -7.49 8.22
CA LYS A 258 -5.63 -8.08 9.40
C LYS A 258 -6.62 -9.00 10.11
N THR A 259 -6.56 -10.27 9.79
CA THR A 259 -7.45 -11.28 10.36
C THR A 259 -6.81 -12.66 10.34
N SER A 260 -7.20 -13.52 11.27
CA SER A 260 -6.86 -14.95 11.25
C SER A 260 -7.73 -15.75 10.29
N GLU A 261 -8.91 -15.22 9.92
CA GLU A 261 -9.85 -15.92 9.06
C GLU A 261 -9.40 -15.84 7.60
N LYS A 262 -9.17 -17.00 7.03
CA LYS A 262 -8.79 -17.12 5.61
C LYS A 262 -10.03 -16.89 4.74
N PRO A 263 -10.01 -15.93 3.78
CA PRO A 263 -11.10 -15.77 2.85
C PRO A 263 -11.20 -16.97 1.89
N GLU A 264 -12.37 -17.23 1.36
CA GLU A 264 -12.58 -18.32 0.38
C GLU A 264 -11.83 -18.01 -0.93
N THR A 265 -11.82 -16.75 -1.33
CA THR A 265 -11.29 -16.30 -2.62
C THR A 265 -10.46 -15.02 -2.50
N VAL A 266 -9.64 -14.78 -3.52
CA VAL A 266 -8.95 -13.51 -3.78
C VAL A 266 -9.49 -12.95 -5.10
N THR A 267 -9.83 -11.66 -5.12
CA THR A 267 -10.14 -10.96 -6.36
C THR A 267 -8.85 -10.49 -7.02
N ILE A 268 -8.63 -10.87 -8.27
CA ILE A 268 -7.48 -10.41 -9.06
C ILE A 268 -8.00 -9.58 -10.22
N THR A 269 -7.64 -8.30 -10.24
CA THR A 269 -7.98 -7.40 -11.34
C THR A 269 -6.75 -7.06 -12.16
N SER A 270 -6.93 -6.71 -13.43
CA SER A 270 -5.83 -6.19 -14.24
C SER A 270 -6.27 -5.04 -15.14
N SER A 271 -5.30 -4.13 -15.39
CA SER A 271 -5.41 -3.03 -16.32
C SER A 271 -4.16 -2.91 -17.20
N LYS A 272 -4.26 -2.25 -18.34
CA LYS A 272 -3.10 -1.98 -19.21
C LYS A 272 -2.18 -0.89 -18.65
N SER A 273 -2.75 0.03 -17.87
CA SER A 273 -2.01 1.15 -17.26
C SER A 273 -2.78 1.76 -16.10
N ASN A 274 -2.19 2.75 -15.44
CA ASN A 274 -2.84 3.56 -14.40
C ASN A 274 -3.89 4.55 -14.94
N SER A 275 -4.11 4.60 -16.23
CA SER A 275 -5.09 5.49 -16.89
C SER A 275 -6.30 4.75 -17.46
N ASP A 276 -6.37 3.42 -17.35
CA ASP A 276 -7.44 2.60 -17.91
C ASP A 276 -8.22 1.78 -16.87
N PHE A 277 -8.33 2.28 -15.66
CA PHE A 277 -9.13 1.64 -14.59
C PHE A 277 -10.64 1.55 -14.91
N GLY A 278 -11.11 2.14 -16.00
CA GLY A 278 -12.46 1.97 -16.49
C GLY A 278 -12.70 0.65 -17.24
N GLU A 279 -11.63 -0.02 -17.69
CA GLU A 279 -11.67 -1.28 -18.45
C GLU A 279 -10.88 -2.39 -17.73
N LEU A 280 -11.33 -2.73 -16.52
CA LEU A 280 -10.70 -3.76 -15.73
C LEU A 280 -11.15 -5.16 -16.15
N THR A 281 -10.20 -6.09 -16.30
CA THR A 281 -10.54 -7.51 -16.18
C THR A 281 -10.57 -7.89 -14.71
N SER A 282 -11.43 -8.84 -14.34
CA SER A 282 -11.58 -9.29 -12.96
C SER A 282 -11.75 -10.79 -12.91
N LEU A 283 -10.98 -11.46 -12.05
CA LEU A 283 -11.04 -12.88 -11.76
C LEU A 283 -11.28 -13.07 -10.27
N THR A 284 -12.10 -14.05 -9.91
CA THR A 284 -12.26 -14.50 -8.54
C THR A 284 -11.62 -15.87 -8.42
N VAL A 285 -10.54 -15.99 -7.65
CA VAL A 285 -9.71 -17.19 -7.59
C VAL A 285 -9.72 -17.74 -6.17
N PRO A 286 -9.87 -19.07 -5.95
CA PRO A 286 -9.78 -19.68 -4.63
C PRO A 286 -8.47 -19.28 -3.92
N TYR A 287 -8.55 -18.89 -2.65
CA TYR A 287 -7.40 -18.38 -1.88
C TYR A 287 -6.20 -19.34 -1.92
N ASP A 288 -6.45 -20.65 -1.75
CA ASP A 288 -5.40 -21.68 -1.73
C ASP A 288 -4.71 -21.90 -3.08
N LEU A 289 -5.30 -21.43 -4.18
CA LEU A 289 -4.63 -21.39 -5.48
C LEU A 289 -3.74 -20.16 -5.62
N VAL A 290 -4.10 -19.05 -4.98
CA VAL A 290 -3.32 -17.81 -5.02
C VAL A 290 -2.18 -17.86 -4.02
N VAL A 291 -2.44 -18.24 -2.77
CA VAL A 291 -1.44 -18.34 -1.69
C VAL A 291 -1.15 -19.80 -1.40
N ALA A 292 -0.01 -20.30 -1.84
CA ALA A 292 0.26 -21.73 -1.80
C ALA A 292 1.68 -22.10 -1.34
N GLY A 293 1.77 -23.33 -0.81
CA GLY A 293 2.99 -23.94 -0.35
C GLY A 293 3.47 -23.44 1.01
N SER A 294 4.46 -24.14 1.59
CA SER A 294 5.06 -23.80 2.89
C SER A 294 5.86 -22.49 2.89
N ASP A 295 6.15 -21.95 1.71
CA ASP A 295 6.88 -20.68 1.54
C ASP A 295 5.92 -19.52 1.21
N TYR A 296 4.60 -19.76 1.28
CA TYR A 296 3.56 -18.74 1.02
C TYR A 296 3.75 -18.03 -0.34
N TYR A 297 4.05 -18.76 -1.41
CA TYR A 297 4.12 -18.18 -2.74
C TYR A 297 2.76 -17.60 -3.15
N VAL A 298 2.81 -16.43 -3.80
CA VAL A 298 1.60 -15.78 -4.32
C VAL A 298 1.62 -15.87 -5.85
N TYR A 299 0.68 -16.62 -6.40
CA TYR A 299 0.54 -16.79 -7.84
C TYR A 299 -0.33 -15.68 -8.42
N LEU A 300 0.27 -14.96 -9.37
CA LEU A 300 -0.38 -13.86 -10.07
C LEU A 300 -0.92 -14.38 -11.40
N VAL A 301 -2.24 -14.50 -11.50
CA VAL A 301 -2.93 -14.97 -12.72
C VAL A 301 -3.68 -13.83 -13.39
N THR A 302 -3.75 -13.85 -14.70
CA THR A 302 -4.36 -12.78 -15.51
C THR A 302 -5.57 -13.27 -16.33
N ASP A 303 -5.75 -14.58 -16.46
CA ASP A 303 -6.86 -15.19 -17.18
C ASP A 303 -7.28 -16.56 -16.62
N GLU A 304 -8.42 -17.06 -17.05
CA GLU A 304 -9.01 -18.35 -16.64
C GLU A 304 -8.13 -19.56 -17.02
N ASN A 305 -7.33 -19.47 -18.10
CA ASN A 305 -6.47 -20.58 -18.48
C ASN A 305 -5.34 -20.78 -17.48
N GLU A 306 -4.77 -19.68 -16.97
CA GLU A 306 -3.76 -19.72 -15.91
C GLU A 306 -4.35 -20.29 -14.61
N VAL A 307 -5.58 -19.94 -14.27
CA VAL A 307 -6.30 -20.54 -13.11
C VAL A 307 -6.48 -22.06 -13.29
N GLU A 308 -6.86 -22.51 -14.48
CA GLU A 308 -7.01 -23.95 -14.76
C GLU A 308 -5.66 -24.69 -14.71
N VAL A 309 -4.57 -24.05 -15.12
CA VAL A 309 -3.22 -24.60 -14.94
C VAL A 309 -2.88 -24.76 -13.47
N LEU A 310 -3.16 -23.73 -12.63
CA LEU A 310 -2.93 -23.81 -11.18
C LEU A 310 -3.76 -24.92 -10.53
N LYS A 311 -5.02 -25.08 -10.91
CA LYS A 311 -5.87 -26.18 -10.42
C LYS A 311 -5.29 -27.56 -10.77
N LYS A 312 -4.69 -27.71 -11.96
CA LYS A 312 -4.01 -28.96 -12.34
C LYS A 312 -2.75 -29.18 -11.52
N LEU A 313 -1.94 -28.12 -11.31
CA LEU A 313 -0.72 -28.22 -10.51
C LEU A 313 -0.98 -28.54 -9.05
N HIS A 314 -2.07 -28.03 -8.48
CA HIS A 314 -2.49 -28.33 -7.10
C HIS A 314 -2.89 -29.79 -6.86
N LYS A 315 -3.14 -30.57 -7.92
CA LYS A 315 -3.45 -32.01 -7.81
C LYS A 315 -2.19 -32.87 -7.61
N PHE A 316 -0.99 -32.31 -7.76
CA PHE A 316 0.23 -33.04 -7.51
C PHE A 316 0.59 -33.06 -6.04
N ASP A 317 0.67 -34.24 -5.45
CA ASP A 317 0.98 -34.45 -4.02
C ASP A 317 2.45 -34.16 -3.65
N LYS A 318 3.33 -34.06 -4.65
CA LYS A 318 4.78 -33.93 -4.44
C LYS A 318 5.35 -32.75 -5.20
N THR A 319 6.22 -32.01 -4.53
CA THR A 319 7.03 -30.96 -5.15
C THR A 319 8.16 -31.54 -6.01
N LEU A 320 8.68 -30.77 -6.98
CA LEU A 320 9.82 -31.20 -7.81
C LEU A 320 11.04 -31.64 -6.98
N PRO A 321 11.45 -30.97 -5.91
CA PRO A 321 12.51 -31.44 -5.03
C PRO A 321 12.20 -32.80 -4.35
N ALA A 322 10.94 -33.02 -3.98
CA ALA A 322 10.52 -34.27 -3.33
C ALA A 322 10.60 -35.51 -4.24
N ILE A 323 10.59 -35.29 -5.57
CA ILE A 323 10.79 -36.33 -6.59
C ILE A 323 12.21 -36.33 -7.18
N GLY A 324 13.16 -35.64 -6.54
CA GLY A 324 14.58 -35.65 -6.91
C GLY A 324 15.01 -34.68 -8.02
N VAL A 325 14.09 -33.83 -8.48
CA VAL A 325 14.39 -32.81 -9.50
C VAL A 325 15.06 -31.61 -8.84
N LYS A 326 16.32 -31.34 -9.20
CA LYS A 326 17.05 -30.14 -8.76
C LYS A 326 16.98 -29.07 -9.84
N MET A 327 16.44 -27.91 -9.50
CA MET A 327 16.55 -26.73 -10.35
C MET A 327 17.94 -26.10 -10.13
N LYS A 328 18.68 -25.87 -11.22
CA LYS A 328 19.84 -24.98 -11.19
C LYS A 328 19.36 -23.56 -11.49
N THR A 329 19.58 -22.65 -10.56
CA THR A 329 19.45 -21.20 -10.78
C THR A 329 20.75 -20.64 -11.29
#